data_daae6896b05d465555af784fa732a565
#
_entry.id   daae6896b05d465555af784fa732a565
#
_cell.length_a   1.000
_cell.length_b   1.000
_cell.length_c   1.000
_cell.angle_alpha   90.00
_cell.angle_beta   90.00
_cell.angle_gamma   90.00
#
_symmetry.space_group_name_H-M   'P 1'
#
loop_
_entity.id
_entity.type
_entity.pdbx_description
1 polymer ?
#
loop_
_entity_poly.entity_id
_entity_poly.type
_entity_poly.pdbx_seq_one_letter_code
_entity_poly.pdbx_strand_id
1 'polypeptide(L)'
;MLFRSGSYGDKSMRGAYRSIGINRNDFMALIQIRPDMEADCRPVEWIAYGSNAFNALVPFYADVEETPEYLNNTTGRVSTENFYWSSRLIAAIADASYNKSLFHVERYQERVAAKGHELINRYDARLAAEQDPAVRKALRQQANAEIAAMLQKETDDTLDKVLFELSSQMKNAYSRSDA
;
A
#
# COMPACT_ATOMS: atom_id res chain seq x y z
N MET A 1 2.40 3.46 -18.58
CA MET A 1 3.62 3.75 -19.39
C MET A 1 4.81 3.75 -18.43
N LEU A 2 5.51 2.63 -18.32
CA LEU A 2 6.70 2.52 -17.48
C LEU A 2 7.82 3.32 -18.13
N PHE A 3 8.15 4.47 -17.57
CA PHE A 3 9.38 5.15 -17.92
C PHE A 3 10.57 4.31 -17.44
N ARG A 4 11.06 3.40 -18.27
CA ARG A 4 12.42 2.91 -18.12
C ARG A 4 13.33 4.13 -18.26
N SER A 5 13.87 4.61 -17.14
CA SER A 5 14.93 5.59 -17.13
C SER A 5 16.19 4.98 -17.77
N GLY A 6 16.33 5.15 -19.03
CA GLY A 6 17.48 4.63 -19.76
C GLY A 6 17.20 4.61 -21.25
N SER A 7 17.53 5.70 -21.89
CA SER A 7 17.98 5.73 -23.29
C SER A 7 17.34 4.71 -24.24
N TYR A 8 16.20 5.05 -24.78
CA TYR A 8 15.92 4.61 -26.14
C TYR A 8 16.97 5.29 -27.03
N GLY A 9 18.03 4.55 -27.36
CA GLY A 9 19.00 4.93 -28.39
C GLY A 9 20.38 5.38 -27.92
N ASP A 10 20.55 6.18 -26.89
CA ASP A 10 21.86 6.69 -26.48
C ASP A 10 22.39 6.06 -25.19
N LYS A 11 23.34 5.15 -25.32
CA LYS A 11 23.97 4.45 -24.20
C LYS A 11 24.77 5.39 -23.27
N SER A 12 25.19 6.57 -23.76
CA SER A 12 25.94 7.56 -22.96
C SER A 12 25.06 8.22 -21.88
N MET A 13 23.74 8.23 -22.10
CA MET A 13 22.76 8.78 -21.14
C MET A 13 22.28 7.76 -20.10
N ARG A 14 22.81 6.56 -20.11
CA ARG A 14 22.41 5.51 -19.18
C ARG A 14 22.74 5.88 -17.73
N GLY A 15 21.72 6.09 -16.92
CA GLY A 15 21.87 6.47 -15.52
C GLY A 15 22.10 7.98 -15.29
N ALA A 16 22.10 8.81 -16.33
CA ALA A 16 22.21 10.28 -16.19
C ALA A 16 21.01 10.90 -15.49
N TYR A 17 19.83 10.31 -15.61
CA TYR A 17 18.60 10.76 -14.97
C TYR A 17 17.98 9.63 -14.16
N ARG A 18 17.42 9.99 -13.00
CA ARG A 18 16.57 9.12 -12.19
C ARG A 18 15.15 9.67 -12.18
N SER A 19 14.15 8.79 -12.32
CA SER A 19 12.76 9.19 -12.09
C SER A 19 12.56 9.57 -10.62
N ILE A 20 11.76 10.60 -10.38
CA ILE A 20 11.15 10.85 -9.08
C ILE A 20 10.22 9.66 -8.81
N GLY A 21 10.26 9.05 -7.65
CA GLY A 21 9.52 7.80 -7.41
C GLY A 21 10.14 6.60 -8.14
N ILE A 22 11.36 6.28 -7.75
CA ILE A 22 12.05 5.09 -8.23
C ILE A 22 11.33 3.82 -7.74
N ASN A 23 11.24 2.79 -8.59
CA ASN A 23 10.58 1.51 -8.28
C ASN A 23 11.21 0.70 -7.14
N ARG A 24 12.33 1.15 -6.60
CA ARG A 24 13.03 0.56 -5.45
C ARG A 24 12.81 1.31 -4.14
N ASN A 25 11.85 2.20 -4.08
CA ASN A 25 11.45 2.82 -2.83
C ASN A 25 10.86 1.75 -1.88
N ASP A 26 11.27 1.78 -0.64
CA ASP A 26 10.75 0.89 0.39
C ASP A 26 9.64 1.54 1.21
N PHE A 27 9.57 2.87 1.21
CA PHE A 27 8.60 3.66 1.95
C PHE A 27 8.24 4.93 1.21
N MET A 28 6.95 5.27 1.21
CA MET A 28 6.44 6.55 0.76
C MET A 28 5.42 7.05 1.77
N ALA A 29 5.56 8.32 2.17
CA ALA A 29 4.58 9.01 2.98
C ALA A 29 4.20 10.34 2.34
N LEU A 30 2.94 10.71 2.52
CA LEU A 30 2.39 12.00 2.11
C LEU A 30 1.54 12.54 3.25
N ILE A 31 1.86 13.74 3.72
CA ILE A 31 1.11 14.41 4.79
C ILE A 31 0.06 15.32 4.15
N GLN A 32 -1.20 15.05 4.47
CA GLN A 32 -2.34 15.89 4.10
C GLN A 32 -2.73 16.76 5.31
N ILE A 33 -2.69 18.08 5.15
CA ILE A 33 -3.19 19.03 6.12
C ILE A 33 -4.57 19.48 5.69
N ARG A 34 -5.57 19.34 6.57
CA ARG A 34 -6.99 19.65 6.33
C ARG A 34 -7.39 20.87 7.19
N PRO A 35 -7.27 22.11 6.67
CA PRO A 35 -7.42 23.35 7.48
C PRO A 35 -8.77 23.50 8.17
N ASP A 36 -9.83 22.94 7.55
CA ASP A 36 -11.20 23.04 8.04
C ASP A 36 -11.55 22.05 9.17
N MET A 37 -10.59 21.17 9.52
CA MET A 37 -10.74 20.18 10.57
C MET A 37 -10.17 20.68 11.90
N GLU A 38 -10.69 20.15 13.01
CA GLU A 38 -10.12 20.34 14.35
C GLU A 38 -8.64 19.93 14.37
N ALA A 39 -7.85 20.59 15.23
CA ALA A 39 -6.39 20.45 15.23
C ALA A 39 -5.89 19.01 15.33
N ASP A 40 -6.56 18.18 16.14
CA ASP A 40 -6.23 16.78 16.38
C ASP A 40 -6.62 15.82 15.23
N CYS A 41 -7.54 16.25 14.34
CA CYS A 41 -7.95 15.50 13.15
C CYS A 41 -7.37 16.07 11.85
N ARG A 42 -6.72 17.21 11.93
CA ARG A 42 -6.22 17.96 10.75
C ARG A 42 -5.18 17.20 9.95
N PRO A 43 -4.13 16.59 10.57
CA PRO A 43 -3.14 15.85 9.82
C PRO A 43 -3.61 14.41 9.54
N VAL A 44 -3.56 14.03 8.28
CA VAL A 44 -3.71 12.63 7.82
C VAL A 44 -2.44 12.27 7.09
N GLU A 45 -1.85 11.16 7.47
CA GLU A 45 -0.69 10.59 6.80
C GLU A 45 -1.12 9.47 5.84
N TRP A 46 -0.71 9.59 4.59
CA TRP A 46 -0.90 8.57 3.56
C TRP A 46 0.38 7.76 3.44
N ILE A 47 0.31 6.47 3.67
CA ILE A 47 1.47 5.57 3.73
C ILE A 47 1.38 4.52 2.64
N ALA A 48 2.52 4.21 2.01
CA ALA A 48 2.69 3.05 1.14
C ALA A 48 4.06 2.41 1.36
N TYR A 49 4.11 1.09 1.42
CA TYR A 49 5.34 0.31 1.53
C TYR A 49 5.64 -0.44 0.23
N GLY A 50 6.93 -0.63 -0.05
CA GLY A 50 7.40 -1.36 -1.21
C GLY A 50 7.36 -0.56 -2.52
N SER A 51 7.30 -1.24 -3.64
CA SER A 51 7.38 -0.62 -4.97
C SER A 51 6.17 0.23 -5.32
N ASN A 52 6.38 1.50 -5.63
CA ASN A 52 5.31 2.48 -5.92
C ASN A 52 4.35 2.06 -7.04
N ALA A 53 4.79 1.24 -7.99
CA ALA A 53 3.93 0.78 -9.09
C ALA A 53 2.89 -0.24 -8.65
N PHE A 54 3.13 -0.96 -7.55
CA PHE A 54 2.35 -2.13 -7.14
C PHE A 54 1.73 -2.01 -5.76
N ASN A 55 2.11 -0.99 -4.97
CA ASN A 55 1.57 -0.79 -3.63
C ASN A 55 0.31 0.08 -3.64
N ALA A 56 -0.41 0.08 -2.53
CA ALA A 56 -1.54 0.96 -2.30
C ALA A 56 -1.17 2.06 -1.29
N LEU A 57 -1.69 3.25 -1.51
CA LEU A 57 -1.56 4.40 -0.62
C LEU A 57 -2.77 4.44 0.31
N VAL A 58 -2.55 4.41 1.62
CA VAL A 58 -3.59 4.28 2.63
C VAL A 58 -3.50 5.40 3.67
N PRO A 59 -4.64 6.04 4.06
CA PRO A 59 -4.65 7.15 5.00
C PRO A 59 -4.73 6.69 6.45
N PHE A 60 -4.04 7.39 7.35
CA PHE A 60 -4.12 7.23 8.80
C PHE A 60 -4.18 8.59 9.50
N TYR A 61 -4.89 8.70 10.62
CA TYR A 61 -4.76 9.85 11.49
C TYR A 61 -3.35 9.88 12.08
N ALA A 62 -2.67 11.03 11.97
CA ALA A 62 -1.28 11.16 12.42
C ALA A 62 -1.17 11.42 13.93
N ASP A 63 -2.19 12.03 14.57
CA ASP A 63 -2.21 12.33 16.01
C ASP A 63 -2.74 11.14 16.82
N VAL A 64 -1.91 10.09 16.92
CA VAL A 64 -2.19 8.86 17.67
C VAL A 64 -0.95 8.42 18.45
N GLU A 65 -1.13 7.62 19.51
CA GLU A 65 -0.01 7.11 20.32
C GLU A 65 0.54 5.78 19.82
N GLU A 66 -0.30 4.98 19.15
CA GLU A 66 0.06 3.63 18.74
C GLU A 66 -0.15 3.45 17.24
N THR A 67 0.87 2.92 16.59
CA THR A 67 0.78 2.47 15.20
C THR A 67 0.17 1.06 15.18
N PRO A 68 -0.82 0.77 14.31
CA PRO A 68 -1.38 -0.57 14.18
C PRO A 68 -0.29 -1.63 13.90
N GLU A 69 -0.44 -2.81 14.51
CA GLU A 69 0.55 -3.89 14.47
C GLU A 69 0.92 -4.28 13.03
N TYR A 70 -0.05 -4.34 12.13
CA TYR A 70 0.18 -4.67 10.72
C TYR A 70 1.19 -3.74 10.02
N LEU A 71 1.39 -2.51 10.51
CA LEU A 71 2.34 -1.55 9.97
C LEU A 71 3.68 -1.52 10.73
N ASN A 72 3.69 -1.86 12.03
CA ASN A 72 4.86 -1.66 12.89
C ASN A 72 5.64 -2.95 13.21
N ASN A 73 5.14 -4.13 12.83
CA ASN A 73 5.74 -5.44 13.17
C ASN A 73 6.75 -5.96 12.13
N THR A 74 7.25 -5.11 11.25
CA THR A 74 8.21 -5.50 10.20
C THR A 74 9.53 -5.99 10.82
N THR A 75 9.95 -7.17 10.40
CA THR A 75 11.24 -7.78 10.78
C THR A 75 12.03 -8.17 9.53
N GLY A 76 13.26 -8.66 9.70
CA GLY A 76 14.05 -9.20 8.60
C GLY A 76 13.51 -10.54 8.04
N ARG A 77 12.52 -11.15 8.70
CA ARG A 77 11.87 -12.38 8.24
C ARG A 77 10.63 -12.05 7.41
N VAL A 78 10.52 -12.64 6.22
CA VAL A 78 9.34 -12.50 5.36
C VAL A 78 8.11 -13.09 6.04
N SER A 79 7.02 -12.33 6.04
CA SER A 79 5.72 -12.74 6.60
C SER A 79 4.61 -11.93 5.94
N THR A 80 3.45 -12.56 5.72
CA THR A 80 2.24 -11.87 5.26
C THR A 80 1.49 -11.15 6.39
N GLU A 81 1.93 -11.32 7.64
CA GLU A 81 1.35 -10.66 8.81
C GLU A 81 1.77 -9.19 8.96
N ASN A 82 2.48 -8.63 7.99
CA ASN A 82 2.84 -7.22 7.97
C ASN A 82 2.75 -6.61 6.58
N PHE A 83 2.44 -5.33 6.54
CA PHE A 83 2.19 -4.60 5.30
C PHE A 83 3.43 -4.48 4.42
N TYR A 84 4.62 -4.33 4.99
CA TYR A 84 5.86 -4.20 4.23
C TYR A 84 6.13 -5.43 3.36
N TRP A 85 6.15 -6.62 3.97
CA TRP A 85 6.47 -7.85 3.22
C TRP A 85 5.34 -8.27 2.29
N SER A 86 4.07 -8.08 2.68
CA SER A 86 2.93 -8.33 1.80
C SER A 86 2.98 -7.46 0.55
N SER A 87 3.28 -6.16 0.69
CA SER A 87 3.48 -5.25 -0.45
C SER A 87 4.66 -5.66 -1.34
N ARG A 88 5.77 -6.10 -0.73
CA ARG A 88 6.95 -6.59 -1.46
C ARG A 88 6.66 -7.88 -2.23
N LEU A 89 5.88 -8.79 -1.64
CA LEU A 89 5.47 -10.04 -2.30
C LEU A 89 4.56 -9.74 -3.49
N ILE A 90 3.54 -8.90 -3.33
CA ILE A 90 2.67 -8.46 -4.44
C ILE A 90 3.52 -7.87 -5.57
N ALA A 91 4.45 -6.96 -5.24
CA ALA A 91 5.29 -6.32 -6.22
C ALA A 91 6.17 -7.32 -6.99
N ALA A 92 6.82 -8.26 -6.29
CA ALA A 92 7.69 -9.26 -6.91
C ALA A 92 6.91 -10.23 -7.83
N ILE A 93 5.74 -10.66 -7.38
CA ILE A 93 4.87 -11.59 -8.13
C ILE A 93 4.25 -10.88 -9.33
N ALA A 94 3.72 -9.67 -9.12
CA ALA A 94 3.09 -8.89 -10.19
C ALA A 94 4.09 -8.45 -11.26
N ASP A 95 5.33 -8.10 -10.90
CA ASP A 95 6.38 -7.77 -11.87
C ASP A 95 6.73 -8.99 -12.75
N ALA A 96 6.79 -10.18 -12.16
CA ALA A 96 7.05 -11.42 -12.90
C ALA A 96 5.92 -11.81 -13.88
N SER A 97 4.68 -11.42 -13.61
CA SER A 97 3.50 -11.69 -14.44
C SER A 97 2.72 -10.42 -14.80
N TYR A 98 3.40 -9.34 -15.11
CA TYR A 98 2.87 -7.99 -15.21
C TYR A 98 1.54 -7.87 -15.98
N ASN A 99 1.49 -8.38 -17.21
CA ASN A 99 0.31 -8.27 -18.06
C ASN A 99 -0.94 -8.94 -17.50
N LYS A 100 -0.78 -9.97 -16.65
CA LYS A 100 -1.89 -10.68 -15.99
C LYS A 100 -2.26 -10.05 -14.66
N SER A 101 -1.26 -9.56 -13.95
CA SER A 101 -1.42 -9.05 -12.58
C SER A 101 -1.85 -7.59 -12.53
N LEU A 102 -1.59 -6.79 -13.56
CA LEU A 102 -1.83 -5.33 -13.56
C LEU A 102 -3.26 -4.97 -13.16
N PHE A 103 -4.25 -5.62 -13.72
CA PHE A 103 -5.66 -5.38 -13.39
C PHE A 103 -5.96 -5.60 -11.90
N HIS A 104 -5.41 -6.64 -11.29
CA HIS A 104 -5.60 -6.92 -9.86
C HIS A 104 -4.95 -5.84 -8.99
N VAL A 105 -3.77 -5.36 -9.38
CA VAL A 105 -3.06 -4.28 -8.69
C VAL A 105 -3.82 -2.95 -8.78
N GLU A 106 -4.29 -2.57 -9.97
CA GLU A 106 -5.08 -1.34 -10.15
C GLU A 106 -6.36 -1.38 -9.31
N ARG A 107 -7.07 -2.52 -9.31
CA ARG A 107 -8.26 -2.71 -8.47
C ARG A 107 -7.96 -2.69 -6.98
N TYR A 108 -6.82 -3.20 -6.57
CA TYR A 108 -6.34 -3.11 -5.19
C TYR A 108 -6.13 -1.65 -4.77
N GLN A 109 -5.41 -0.89 -5.58
CA GLN A 109 -5.16 0.53 -5.33
C GLN A 109 -6.47 1.33 -5.24
N GLU A 110 -7.40 1.13 -6.16
CA GLU A 110 -8.72 1.76 -6.16
C GLU A 110 -9.52 1.41 -4.89
N ARG A 111 -9.58 0.12 -4.51
CA ARG A 111 -10.34 -0.33 -3.34
C ARG A 111 -9.77 0.20 -2.04
N VAL A 112 -8.44 0.15 -1.87
CA VAL A 112 -7.80 0.68 -0.66
C VAL A 112 -8.02 2.19 -0.54
N ALA A 113 -7.87 2.94 -1.63
CA ALA A 113 -8.13 4.38 -1.63
C ALA A 113 -9.60 4.69 -1.30
N ALA A 114 -10.56 4.05 -1.97
CA ALA A 114 -11.99 4.30 -1.74
C ALA A 114 -12.41 3.95 -0.32
N LYS A 115 -12.05 2.78 0.19
CA LYS A 115 -12.38 2.35 1.57
C LYS A 115 -11.64 3.17 2.63
N GLY A 116 -10.39 3.56 2.36
CA GLY A 116 -9.64 4.45 3.23
C GLY A 116 -10.32 5.81 3.38
N HIS A 117 -10.75 6.43 2.28
CA HIS A 117 -11.53 7.65 2.30
C HIS A 117 -12.88 7.48 3.02
N GLU A 118 -13.59 6.38 2.79
CA GLU A 118 -14.86 6.10 3.48
C GLU A 118 -14.65 6.03 4.99
N LEU A 119 -13.63 5.33 5.45
CA LEU A 119 -13.29 5.21 6.87
C LEU A 119 -12.92 6.56 7.47
N ILE A 120 -12.05 7.35 6.84
CA ILE A 120 -11.72 8.71 7.31
C ILE A 120 -12.99 9.56 7.42
N ASN A 121 -13.84 9.62 6.40
CA ASN A 121 -15.06 10.42 6.42
C ASN A 121 -16.03 9.98 7.53
N ARG A 122 -16.17 8.67 7.75
CA ARG A 122 -17.01 8.13 8.82
C ARG A 122 -16.51 8.52 10.21
N TYR A 123 -15.21 8.46 10.42
CA TYR A 123 -14.60 8.85 11.69
C TYR A 123 -14.55 10.37 11.88
N ASP A 124 -14.35 11.15 10.83
CA ASP A 124 -14.45 12.61 10.87
C ASP A 124 -15.85 13.04 11.36
N ALA A 125 -16.92 12.41 10.87
CA ALA A 125 -18.28 12.70 11.33
C ALA A 125 -18.49 12.36 12.82
N ARG A 126 -17.91 11.26 13.31
CA ARG A 126 -17.94 10.90 14.74
C ARG A 126 -17.14 11.87 15.60
N LEU A 127 -15.97 12.26 15.14
CA LEU A 127 -15.08 13.20 15.82
C LEU A 127 -15.68 14.60 15.88
N ALA A 128 -16.40 15.04 14.86
CA ALA A 128 -17.10 16.33 14.85
C ALA A 128 -18.25 16.40 15.89
N ALA A 129 -18.85 15.27 16.24
CA ALA A 129 -19.91 15.18 17.24
C ALA A 129 -19.40 15.00 18.69
N GLU A 130 -18.10 14.73 18.87
CA GLU A 130 -17.50 14.43 20.17
C GLU A 130 -16.69 15.62 20.69
N GLN A 131 -16.86 15.95 21.99
CA GLN A 131 -16.17 17.06 22.65
C GLN A 131 -15.10 16.60 23.67
N ASP A 132 -15.21 15.37 24.15
CA ASP A 132 -14.22 14.84 25.12
C ASP A 132 -12.91 14.48 24.42
N PRO A 133 -11.78 15.13 24.77
CA PRO A 133 -10.49 14.87 24.14
C PRO A 133 -10.02 13.41 24.28
N ALA A 134 -10.35 12.73 25.38
CA ALA A 134 -9.96 11.34 25.60
C ALA A 134 -10.76 10.40 24.68
N VAL A 135 -12.04 10.65 24.50
CA VAL A 135 -12.89 9.90 23.57
C VAL A 135 -12.46 10.16 22.12
N ARG A 136 -12.19 11.42 21.77
CA ARG A 136 -11.67 11.79 20.43
C ARG A 136 -10.35 11.04 20.10
N LYS A 137 -9.43 10.97 21.07
CA LYS A 137 -8.18 10.22 20.92
C LYS A 137 -8.44 8.72 20.68
N ALA A 138 -9.33 8.12 21.48
CA ALA A 138 -9.71 6.73 21.31
C ALA A 138 -10.38 6.47 19.94
N LEU A 139 -11.18 7.40 19.42
CA LEU A 139 -11.79 7.31 18.11
C LEU A 139 -10.76 7.30 16.98
N ARG A 140 -9.72 8.16 17.03
CA ARG A 140 -8.65 8.15 16.03
C ARG A 140 -7.83 6.85 16.08
N GLN A 141 -7.55 6.37 17.28
CA GLN A 141 -6.86 5.08 17.45
C GLN A 141 -7.69 3.92 16.88
N GLN A 142 -9.00 3.90 17.15
CA GLN A 142 -9.93 2.93 16.58
C GLN A 142 -10.01 3.04 15.05
N ALA A 143 -10.06 4.26 14.50
CA ALA A 143 -10.03 4.48 13.06
C ALA A 143 -8.81 3.84 12.40
N ASN A 144 -7.63 4.10 12.95
CA ASN A 144 -6.37 3.54 12.43
C ASN A 144 -6.35 2.01 12.51
N ALA A 145 -6.90 1.42 13.57
CA ALA A 145 -7.03 -0.03 13.68
C ALA A 145 -7.97 -0.63 12.61
N GLU A 146 -9.12 0.00 12.37
CA GLU A 146 -10.05 -0.44 11.32
C GLU A 146 -9.47 -0.25 9.92
N ILE A 147 -8.75 0.84 9.67
CA ILE A 147 -8.06 1.08 8.39
C ILE A 147 -6.98 0.02 8.16
N ALA A 148 -6.20 -0.32 9.19
CA ALA A 148 -5.19 -1.37 9.09
C ALA A 148 -5.80 -2.75 8.82
N ALA A 149 -6.91 -3.09 9.46
CA ALA A 149 -7.63 -4.34 9.22
C ALA A 149 -8.22 -4.40 7.79
N MET A 150 -8.78 -3.30 7.31
CA MET A 150 -9.24 -3.18 5.91
C MET A 150 -8.07 -3.36 4.94
N LEU A 151 -6.94 -2.69 5.19
CA LEU A 151 -5.74 -2.77 4.37
C LEU A 151 -5.21 -4.21 4.30
N GLN A 152 -5.08 -4.89 5.44
CA GLN A 152 -4.64 -6.29 5.49
C GLN A 152 -5.52 -7.18 4.64
N LYS A 153 -6.84 -7.08 4.80
CA LYS A 153 -7.80 -7.86 4.01
C LYS A 153 -7.66 -7.64 2.50
N GLU A 154 -7.53 -6.37 2.06
CA GLU A 154 -7.38 -6.06 0.63
C GLU A 154 -6.02 -6.50 0.08
N THR A 155 -5.00 -6.45 0.91
CA THR A 155 -3.64 -6.89 0.56
C THR A 155 -3.59 -8.41 0.40
N ASP A 156 -4.18 -9.17 1.32
CA ASP A 156 -4.27 -10.63 1.26
C ASP A 156 -5.05 -11.09 0.03
N ASP A 157 -6.23 -10.49 -0.21
CA ASP A 157 -7.06 -10.78 -1.40
C ASP A 157 -6.29 -10.51 -2.72
N THR A 158 -5.45 -9.49 -2.73
CA THR A 158 -4.65 -9.15 -3.91
C THR A 158 -3.47 -10.10 -4.07
N LEU A 159 -2.80 -10.45 -2.98
CA LEU A 159 -1.71 -11.43 -2.98
C LEU A 159 -2.19 -12.78 -3.52
N ASP A 160 -3.34 -13.27 -3.07
CA ASP A 160 -3.96 -14.50 -3.58
C ASP A 160 -4.14 -14.45 -5.10
N LYS A 161 -4.67 -13.35 -5.63
CA LYS A 161 -4.94 -13.18 -7.06
C LYS A 161 -3.67 -13.12 -7.90
N VAL A 162 -2.68 -12.32 -7.50
CA VAL A 162 -1.42 -12.21 -8.27
C VAL A 162 -0.61 -13.51 -8.19
N LEU A 163 -0.65 -14.22 -7.08
CA LEU A 163 -0.02 -15.53 -6.94
C LEU A 163 -0.71 -16.58 -7.83
N PHE A 164 -2.04 -16.58 -7.88
CA PHE A 164 -2.80 -17.44 -8.78
C PHE A 164 -2.40 -17.21 -10.24
N GLU A 165 -2.33 -15.93 -10.68
CA GLU A 165 -1.93 -15.58 -12.05
C GLU A 165 -0.51 -16.05 -12.38
N LEU A 166 0.44 -15.88 -11.46
CA LEU A 166 1.81 -16.33 -11.68
C LEU A 166 1.91 -17.86 -11.66
N SER A 167 1.26 -18.53 -10.70
CA SER A 167 1.33 -19.98 -10.55
C SER A 167 0.70 -20.72 -11.73
N SER A 168 -0.36 -20.18 -12.33
CA SER A 168 -0.99 -20.75 -13.53
C SER A 168 -0.12 -20.67 -14.79
N GLN A 169 0.97 -19.88 -14.75
CA GLN A 169 1.93 -19.76 -15.84
C GLN A 169 3.21 -20.59 -15.63
N MET A 170 3.27 -21.38 -14.55
CA MET A 170 4.43 -22.23 -14.28
C MET A 170 4.58 -23.30 -15.34
N LYS A 171 5.77 -23.37 -15.95
CA LYS A 171 6.05 -24.32 -17.04
C LYS A 171 6.55 -25.67 -16.55
N ASN A 172 6.70 -25.86 -15.23
CA ASN A 172 7.20 -27.11 -14.64
C ASN A 172 8.42 -27.69 -15.39
N ALA A 173 9.41 -26.84 -15.66
CA ALA A 173 10.54 -27.14 -16.56
C ALA A 173 11.35 -28.41 -16.16
N TYR A 174 11.15 -28.93 -14.97
CA TYR A 174 11.70 -30.19 -14.47
C TYR A 174 10.81 -31.42 -14.82
N SER A 175 9.56 -31.23 -15.25
CA SER A 175 8.65 -32.31 -15.62
C SER A 175 8.82 -32.65 -17.08
N ARG A 176 9.14 -33.95 -17.37
CA ARG A 176 9.21 -34.49 -18.73
C ARG A 176 7.85 -34.90 -19.28
N SER A 177 6.80 -34.89 -18.45
CA SER A 177 5.45 -35.30 -18.84
C SER A 177 4.66 -34.21 -19.54
N ASP A 178 5.10 -32.98 -19.46
CA ASP A 178 4.40 -31.80 -20.01
C ASP A 178 5.06 -31.28 -21.31
N ALA A 179 5.89 -32.11 -21.96
CA ALA A 179 6.58 -31.78 -23.22
C ALA A 179 5.76 -32.21 -24.45
#